data_4985dfe9f2277114eeaa4943d9e2eb82
#
_entry.id   4985dfe9f2277114eeaa4943d9e2eb82
#
_cell.length_a   1.000
_cell.length_b   1.000
_cell.length_c   1.000
_cell.angle_alpha   90.00
_cell.angle_beta   90.00
_cell.angle_gamma   90.00
#
_symmetry.space_group_name_H-M   'P 1'
#
loop_
_entity.id
_entity.type
_entity.pdbx_description
1 polymer ?
#
loop_
_entity_poly.entity_id
_entity_poly.type
_entity_poly.pdbx_seq_one_letter_code
_entity_poly.pdbx_strand_id
1 'polypeptide(L)'
;MHKALITGASRGIGKVIKDLFEQNDIKVYAPSREEMDLKSNDSVKRYIESIEGVDILINCAGINDLASIEEMTEEKLQETLQVNLISQTMLIKHVTPYMKKQNYGRIVNFASIWCDFSKERRIMYSISKAGVKGLTTATAVELSKYNILCNAVAPGFINTEMTSQNNTPEQIKELEMALPIKRMGEPREIAEFVLFLASEKNSFMTGQTLFVDGGFSCV
;
A
#
# COMPACT_ATOMS: atom_id res chain seq x y z
N MET A 1 -1.11 21.42 10.33
CA MET A 1 -1.22 19.97 10.64
C MET A 1 -1.67 19.28 9.37
N HIS A 2 -0.86 18.34 8.86
CA HIS A 2 -1.24 17.55 7.68
C HIS A 2 -2.35 16.55 8.01
N LYS A 3 -3.15 16.19 7.00
CA LYS A 3 -4.26 15.24 7.09
C LYS A 3 -3.93 14.03 6.24
N ALA A 4 -3.83 12.87 6.86
CA ALA A 4 -3.54 11.60 6.19
C ALA A 4 -4.78 10.71 6.11
N LEU A 5 -5.03 10.12 4.96
CA LEU A 5 -5.96 9.01 4.80
C LEU A 5 -5.17 7.71 4.65
N ILE A 6 -5.44 6.75 5.54
CA ILE A 6 -4.75 5.47 5.57
C ILE A 6 -5.78 4.35 5.41
N THR A 7 -5.70 3.59 4.33
CA THR A 7 -6.52 2.39 4.16
C THR A 7 -5.86 1.19 4.82
N GLY A 8 -6.66 0.26 5.36
CA GLY A 8 -6.13 -0.95 6.00
C GLY A 8 -5.45 -0.73 7.36
N ALA A 9 -5.84 0.33 8.08
CA ALA A 9 -5.23 0.73 9.36
C ALA A 9 -5.73 -0.04 10.59
N SER A 10 -6.59 -1.05 10.44
CA SER A 10 -7.13 -1.80 11.59
C SER A 10 -6.12 -2.80 12.19
N ARG A 11 -5.14 -3.25 11.41
CA ARG A 11 -4.12 -4.24 11.83
C ARG A 11 -2.83 -4.14 11.02
N GLY A 12 -1.83 -4.95 11.41
CA GLY A 12 -0.58 -5.11 10.67
C GLY A 12 0.16 -3.79 10.43
N ILE A 13 0.72 -3.64 9.24
CA ILE A 13 1.54 -2.46 8.85
C ILE A 13 0.70 -1.19 8.92
N GLY A 14 -0.52 -1.21 8.39
CA GLY A 14 -1.39 -0.02 8.37
C GLY A 14 -1.70 0.54 9.74
N LYS A 15 -1.90 -0.33 10.76
CA LYS A 15 -2.09 0.09 12.15
C LYS A 15 -0.84 0.80 12.69
N VAL A 16 0.34 0.22 12.46
CA VAL A 16 1.60 0.81 12.93
C VAL A 16 1.88 2.15 12.24
N ILE A 17 1.54 2.30 10.96
CA ILE A 17 1.63 3.58 10.25
C ILE A 17 0.69 4.61 10.89
N LYS A 18 -0.57 4.24 11.16
CA LYS A 18 -1.53 5.12 11.82
C LYS A 18 -0.97 5.61 13.15
N ASP A 19 -0.58 4.68 14.03
CA ASP A 19 -0.08 5.01 15.37
C ASP A 19 1.16 5.92 15.28
N LEU A 20 2.07 5.68 14.31
CA LEU A 20 3.27 6.50 14.09
C LEU A 20 2.93 7.90 13.57
N PHE A 21 1.95 8.02 12.68
CA PHE A 21 1.54 9.31 12.13
C PHE A 21 0.89 10.19 13.19
N GLU A 22 0.02 9.62 14.05
CA GLU A 22 -0.57 10.32 15.19
C GLU A 22 0.49 10.81 16.20
N GLN A 23 1.56 10.01 16.43
CA GLN A 23 2.72 10.40 17.25
C GLN A 23 3.54 11.55 16.65
N ASN A 24 3.40 11.81 15.35
CA ASN A 24 4.09 12.88 14.63
C ASN A 24 3.13 14.06 14.27
N ASP A 25 2.09 14.26 15.05
CA ASP A 25 1.13 15.36 14.91
C ASP A 25 0.43 15.42 13.54
N ILE A 26 0.21 14.27 12.88
CA ILE A 26 -0.55 14.15 11.64
C ILE A 26 -1.97 13.70 11.99
N LYS A 27 -2.98 14.46 11.56
CA LYS A 27 -4.40 14.05 11.71
C LYS A 27 -4.67 12.85 10.80
N VAL A 28 -5.12 11.73 11.35
CA VAL A 28 -5.35 10.50 10.58
C VAL A 28 -6.84 10.22 10.39
N TYR A 29 -7.25 10.01 9.14
CA TYR A 29 -8.48 9.34 8.75
C TYR A 29 -8.16 7.87 8.48
N ALA A 30 -8.77 6.96 9.22
CA ALA A 30 -8.52 5.52 9.12
C ALA A 30 -9.85 4.76 9.10
N PRO A 31 -10.61 4.84 7.98
CA PRO A 31 -11.94 4.28 7.92
C PRO A 31 -11.94 2.76 8.12
N SER A 32 -12.93 2.27 8.85
CA SER A 32 -13.30 0.87 8.86
C SER A 32 -13.90 0.45 7.51
N ARG A 33 -14.08 -0.86 7.31
CA ARG A 33 -14.71 -1.37 6.09
C ARG A 33 -16.19 -0.93 5.96
N GLU A 34 -16.87 -0.72 7.08
CA GLU A 34 -18.26 -0.25 7.09
C GLU A 34 -18.37 1.21 6.68
N GLU A 35 -17.38 2.04 7.04
CA GLU A 35 -17.32 3.44 6.65
C GLU A 35 -16.87 3.63 5.20
N MET A 36 -15.91 2.81 4.73
CA MET A 36 -15.39 2.86 3.36
C MET A 36 -15.08 1.46 2.83
N ASP A 37 -16.00 0.87 2.08
CA ASP A 37 -15.79 -0.41 1.42
C ASP A 37 -15.03 -0.23 0.09
N LEU A 38 -13.79 -0.73 0.04
CA LEU A 38 -12.94 -0.67 -1.15
C LEU A 38 -13.44 -1.53 -2.33
N LYS A 39 -14.43 -2.41 -2.10
CA LYS A 39 -15.12 -3.13 -3.17
C LYS A 39 -16.10 -2.24 -3.94
N SER A 40 -16.44 -1.05 -3.41
CA SER A 40 -17.38 -0.11 -3.99
C SER A 40 -16.76 1.25 -4.24
N ASN A 41 -16.62 1.63 -5.51
CA ASN A 41 -16.13 2.96 -5.88
C ASN A 41 -17.03 4.09 -5.39
N ASP A 42 -18.34 3.85 -5.28
CA ASP A 42 -19.30 4.82 -4.73
C ASP A 42 -19.10 4.99 -3.21
N SER A 43 -18.75 3.92 -2.49
CA SER A 43 -18.39 4.01 -1.08
C SER A 43 -17.13 4.85 -0.88
N VAL A 44 -16.08 4.60 -1.68
CA VAL A 44 -14.84 5.39 -1.69
C VAL A 44 -15.14 6.88 -1.94
N LYS A 45 -15.93 7.18 -2.96
CA LYS A 45 -16.29 8.56 -3.31
C LYS A 45 -17.01 9.25 -2.16
N ARG A 46 -18.09 8.64 -1.63
CA ARG A 46 -18.86 9.21 -0.50
C ARG A 46 -17.99 9.49 0.71
N TYR A 47 -17.09 8.58 1.04
CA TYR A 47 -16.20 8.78 2.19
C TYR A 47 -15.27 9.98 1.99
N ILE A 48 -14.62 10.11 0.81
CA ILE A 48 -13.75 11.26 0.52
C ILE A 48 -14.52 12.58 0.55
N GLU A 49 -15.76 12.60 0.06
CA GLU A 49 -16.62 13.79 0.08
C GLU A 49 -17.07 14.18 1.49
N SER A 50 -17.03 13.24 2.46
CA SER A 50 -17.42 13.48 3.85
C SER A 50 -16.30 14.03 4.75
N ILE A 51 -15.05 14.02 4.29
CA ILE A 51 -13.88 14.46 5.07
C ILE A 51 -13.26 15.76 4.58
N GLU A 52 -12.56 16.45 5.45
CA GLU A 52 -11.93 17.75 5.15
C GLU A 52 -10.60 17.58 4.42
N GLY A 53 -10.58 17.23 3.16
CA GLY A 53 -9.37 17.16 2.35
C GLY A 53 -8.30 16.17 2.87
N VAL A 54 -7.37 15.83 2.02
CA VAL A 54 -6.30 14.85 2.29
C VAL A 54 -4.99 15.37 1.71
N ASP A 55 -3.98 15.58 2.55
CA ASP A 55 -2.61 15.97 2.14
C ASP A 55 -1.74 14.74 1.86
N ILE A 56 -2.02 13.64 2.58
CA ILE A 56 -1.25 12.40 2.53
C ILE A 56 -2.20 11.23 2.32
N LEU A 57 -1.96 10.42 1.29
CA LEU A 57 -2.74 9.20 1.02
C LEU A 57 -1.83 7.97 1.15
N ILE A 58 -2.19 7.05 2.05
CA ILE A 58 -1.51 5.77 2.22
C ILE A 58 -2.46 4.65 1.82
N ASN A 59 -2.23 4.07 0.67
CA ASN A 59 -2.96 2.94 0.12
C ASN A 59 -2.35 1.62 0.62
N CYS A 60 -2.63 1.25 1.89
CA CYS A 60 -2.05 0.07 2.54
C CYS A 60 -2.98 -1.16 2.55
N ALA A 61 -4.28 -0.98 2.36
CA ALA A 61 -5.21 -2.10 2.30
C ALA A 61 -4.93 -3.03 1.11
N GLY A 62 -5.14 -4.32 1.33
CA GLY A 62 -5.03 -5.32 0.28
C GLY A 62 -5.47 -6.69 0.74
N ILE A 63 -5.86 -7.53 -0.23
CA ILE A 63 -6.20 -8.94 -0.05
C ILE A 63 -5.24 -9.80 -0.87
N ASN A 64 -5.05 -11.05 -0.44
CA ASN A 64 -4.10 -11.98 -1.03
C ASN A 64 -4.67 -13.41 -0.99
N ASP A 65 -5.61 -13.69 -1.86
CA ASP A 65 -6.18 -15.01 -2.05
C ASP A 65 -5.24 -15.89 -2.87
N LEU A 66 -5.02 -17.11 -2.39
CA LEU A 66 -4.14 -18.08 -3.01
C LEU A 66 -4.91 -19.00 -3.95
N ALA A 67 -4.55 -19.02 -5.23
CA ALA A 67 -5.10 -19.96 -6.20
C ALA A 67 -4.08 -20.21 -7.32
N SER A 68 -4.06 -21.45 -7.86
CA SER A 68 -3.37 -21.74 -9.12
C SER A 68 -4.10 -21.08 -10.29
N ILE A 69 -3.53 -21.12 -11.48
CA ILE A 69 -4.15 -20.56 -12.69
C ILE A 69 -5.49 -21.28 -12.99
N GLU A 70 -5.56 -22.59 -12.75
CA GLU A 70 -6.77 -23.38 -13.00
C GLU A 70 -7.83 -23.21 -11.89
N GLU A 71 -7.42 -22.94 -10.65
CA GLU A 71 -8.33 -22.74 -9.50
C GLU A 71 -8.88 -21.32 -9.41
N MET A 72 -8.25 -20.38 -10.08
CA MET A 72 -8.66 -18.97 -10.08
C MET A 72 -10.05 -18.83 -10.70
N THR A 73 -10.93 -18.10 -10.01
CA THR A 73 -12.23 -17.71 -10.59
C THR A 73 -12.21 -16.26 -11.03
N GLU A 74 -13.06 -15.91 -11.99
CA GLU A 74 -13.18 -14.53 -12.47
C GLU A 74 -13.61 -13.59 -11.36
N GLU A 75 -14.51 -13.99 -10.47
CA GLU A 75 -15.01 -13.19 -9.36
C GLU A 75 -13.89 -12.86 -8.36
N LYS A 76 -13.04 -13.84 -8.02
CA LYS A 76 -11.89 -13.62 -7.13
C LYS A 76 -10.83 -12.72 -7.75
N LEU A 77 -10.58 -12.88 -9.05
CA LEU A 77 -9.68 -11.99 -9.78
C LEU A 77 -10.21 -10.55 -9.76
N GLN A 78 -11.49 -10.37 -10.11
CA GLN A 78 -12.15 -9.06 -10.10
C GLN A 78 -12.11 -8.42 -8.71
N GLU A 79 -12.44 -9.18 -7.65
CA GLU A 79 -12.37 -8.69 -6.28
C GLU A 79 -10.96 -8.28 -5.88
N THR A 80 -9.95 -9.09 -6.22
CA THR A 80 -8.54 -8.77 -5.92
C THR A 80 -8.10 -7.50 -6.64
N LEU A 81 -8.43 -7.36 -7.92
CA LEU A 81 -8.11 -6.16 -8.68
C LEU A 81 -8.87 -4.94 -8.17
N GLN A 82 -10.15 -5.09 -7.82
CA GLN A 82 -10.96 -4.01 -7.26
C GLN A 82 -10.35 -3.47 -5.97
N VAL A 83 -10.01 -4.34 -5.02
CA VAL A 83 -9.48 -3.92 -3.72
C VAL A 83 -8.02 -3.44 -3.83
N ASN A 84 -7.15 -4.16 -4.54
CA ASN A 84 -5.71 -3.89 -4.53
C ASN A 84 -5.27 -2.82 -5.53
N LEU A 85 -6.05 -2.52 -6.56
CA LEU A 85 -5.63 -1.62 -7.66
C LEU A 85 -6.69 -0.56 -7.98
N ILE A 86 -7.93 -0.97 -8.29
CA ILE A 86 -8.95 -0.03 -8.78
C ILE A 86 -9.32 0.95 -7.66
N SER A 87 -9.54 0.47 -6.43
CA SER A 87 -9.86 1.35 -5.30
C SER A 87 -8.75 2.37 -5.03
N GLN A 88 -7.47 1.96 -5.11
CA GLN A 88 -6.33 2.88 -4.97
C GLN A 88 -6.35 3.96 -6.05
N THR A 89 -6.65 3.58 -7.30
CA THR A 89 -6.78 4.51 -8.42
C THR A 89 -7.92 5.52 -8.16
N MET A 90 -9.07 5.05 -7.66
CA MET A 90 -10.20 5.92 -7.32
C MET A 90 -9.90 6.84 -6.14
N LEU A 91 -9.21 6.36 -5.11
CA LEU A 91 -8.75 7.19 -3.98
C LEU A 91 -7.84 8.31 -4.48
N ILE A 92 -6.83 7.99 -5.29
CA ILE A 92 -5.93 8.99 -5.91
C ILE A 92 -6.73 10.02 -6.70
N LYS A 93 -7.65 9.56 -7.56
CA LYS A 93 -8.52 10.44 -8.35
C LYS A 93 -9.29 11.43 -7.47
N HIS A 94 -9.86 10.97 -6.37
CA HIS A 94 -10.74 11.80 -5.54
C HIS A 94 -9.98 12.74 -4.60
N VAL A 95 -8.75 12.41 -4.14
CA VAL A 95 -7.94 13.32 -3.32
C VAL A 95 -7.16 14.34 -4.14
N THR A 96 -6.88 14.05 -5.41
CA THR A 96 -6.07 14.89 -6.31
C THR A 96 -6.56 16.35 -6.42
N PRO A 97 -7.87 16.65 -6.56
CA PRO A 97 -8.31 18.05 -6.67
C PRO A 97 -7.93 18.90 -5.47
N TYR A 98 -8.04 18.34 -4.25
CA TYR A 98 -7.62 19.03 -3.03
C TYR A 98 -6.11 19.22 -3.00
N MET A 99 -5.31 18.16 -3.25
CA MET A 99 -3.85 18.23 -3.30
C MET A 99 -3.34 19.26 -4.32
N LYS A 100 -3.96 19.33 -5.52
CA LYS A 100 -3.62 20.35 -6.53
C LYS A 100 -3.89 21.76 -6.04
N LYS A 101 -5.02 21.99 -5.37
CA LYS A 101 -5.37 23.32 -4.82
C LYS A 101 -4.36 23.77 -3.76
N GLN A 102 -3.82 22.84 -2.96
CA GLN A 102 -2.81 23.12 -1.93
C GLN A 102 -1.38 23.20 -2.51
N ASN A 103 -1.17 22.78 -3.77
CA ASN A 103 0.15 22.58 -4.38
C ASN A 103 1.05 21.67 -3.48
N TYR A 104 0.45 20.66 -2.88
CA TYR A 104 1.09 19.70 -2.00
C TYR A 104 0.31 18.38 -1.97
N GLY A 105 1.04 17.27 -2.03
CA GLY A 105 0.49 15.93 -1.80
C GLY A 105 1.59 14.90 -1.66
N ARG A 106 1.34 13.88 -0.83
CA ARG A 106 2.19 12.70 -0.69
C ARG A 106 1.32 11.45 -0.82
N ILE A 107 1.64 10.61 -1.78
CA ILE A 107 0.92 9.37 -2.05
C ILE A 107 1.89 8.21 -1.90
N VAL A 108 1.56 7.25 -1.03
CA VAL A 108 2.32 6.02 -0.85
C VAL A 108 1.41 4.84 -1.11
N ASN A 109 1.69 4.12 -2.19
CA ASN A 109 0.99 2.90 -2.56
C ASN A 109 1.72 1.67 -2.00
N PHE A 110 0.98 0.66 -1.57
CA PHE A 110 1.57 -0.61 -1.16
C PHE A 110 1.58 -1.60 -2.33
N ALA A 111 2.75 -1.72 -2.96
CA ALA A 111 3.07 -2.83 -3.86
C ALA A 111 3.40 -4.10 -3.04
N SER A 112 4.34 -4.88 -3.45
CA SER A 112 4.92 -6.06 -2.79
C SER A 112 6.14 -6.47 -3.59
N ILE A 113 7.02 -7.30 -3.03
CA ILE A 113 8.01 -8.04 -3.83
C ILE A 113 7.37 -8.78 -5.01
N TRP A 114 6.11 -9.20 -4.85
CA TRP A 114 5.33 -9.88 -5.89
C TRP A 114 4.88 -8.97 -7.06
N CYS A 115 5.32 -7.73 -7.12
CA CYS A 115 5.13 -6.89 -8.32
C CYS A 115 6.17 -7.16 -9.42
N ASP A 116 7.35 -7.65 -9.07
CA ASP A 116 8.46 -7.98 -10.00
C ASP A 116 8.84 -9.47 -9.94
N PHE A 117 8.52 -10.14 -8.82
CA PHE A 117 8.71 -11.58 -8.63
C PHE A 117 7.36 -12.28 -8.53
N SER A 118 7.35 -13.60 -8.55
CA SER A 118 6.15 -14.36 -8.28
C SER A 118 6.46 -15.73 -7.66
N LYS A 119 5.45 -16.38 -7.16
CA LYS A 119 5.47 -17.73 -6.60
C LYS A 119 4.19 -18.44 -7.03
N GLU A 120 4.20 -19.75 -7.05
CA GLU A 120 2.97 -20.54 -7.24
C GLU A 120 1.82 -20.03 -6.38
N ARG A 121 0.61 -20.08 -6.94
CA ARG A 121 -0.66 -19.67 -6.31
C ARG A 121 -0.76 -18.17 -5.98
N ARG A 122 0.07 -17.29 -6.57
CA ARG A 122 0.08 -15.83 -6.35
C ARG A 122 -0.42 -15.03 -7.55
N ILE A 123 -1.01 -15.66 -8.56
CA ILE A 123 -1.30 -15.02 -9.84
C ILE A 123 -2.14 -13.75 -9.69
N MET A 124 -3.28 -13.79 -9.00
CA MET A 124 -4.16 -12.63 -8.83
C MET A 124 -3.45 -11.50 -8.08
N TYR A 125 -2.72 -11.86 -7.01
CA TYR A 125 -2.00 -10.90 -6.21
C TYR A 125 -0.85 -10.25 -6.98
N SER A 126 -0.04 -11.05 -7.69
CA SER A 126 1.08 -10.54 -8.51
C SER A 126 0.58 -9.60 -9.60
N ILE A 127 -0.49 -9.94 -10.32
CA ILE A 127 -1.12 -9.06 -11.32
C ILE A 127 -1.51 -7.73 -10.67
N SER A 128 -2.18 -7.77 -9.51
CA SER A 128 -2.65 -6.56 -8.84
C SER A 128 -1.48 -5.67 -8.39
N LYS A 129 -0.40 -6.27 -7.85
CA LYS A 129 0.76 -5.52 -7.35
C LYS A 129 1.66 -4.99 -8.47
N ALA A 130 1.77 -5.69 -9.59
CA ALA A 130 2.38 -5.15 -10.81
C ALA A 130 1.58 -3.95 -11.36
N GLY A 131 0.25 -4.01 -11.30
CA GLY A 131 -0.62 -2.88 -11.63
C GLY A 131 -0.37 -1.65 -10.74
N VAL A 132 -0.14 -1.84 -9.44
CA VAL A 132 0.18 -0.74 -8.50
C VAL A 132 1.51 -0.06 -8.87
N LYS A 133 2.50 -0.79 -9.35
CA LYS A 133 3.76 -0.23 -9.87
C LYS A 133 3.49 0.72 -11.06
N GLY A 134 2.69 0.27 -12.03
CA GLY A 134 2.28 1.09 -13.17
C GLY A 134 1.45 2.33 -12.75
N LEU A 135 0.48 2.15 -11.85
CA LEU A 135 -0.31 3.23 -11.27
C LEU A 135 0.59 4.30 -10.62
N THR A 136 1.58 3.87 -9.85
CA THR A 136 2.50 4.77 -9.14
C THR A 136 3.30 5.63 -10.11
N THR A 137 3.89 5.01 -11.15
CA THR A 137 4.67 5.72 -12.16
C THR A 137 3.80 6.71 -12.96
N ALA A 138 2.63 6.27 -13.41
CA ALA A 138 1.72 7.14 -14.16
C ALA A 138 1.24 8.34 -13.32
N THR A 139 0.86 8.10 -12.06
CA THR A 139 0.45 9.16 -11.13
C THR A 139 1.57 10.17 -10.88
N ALA A 140 2.80 9.70 -10.68
CA ALA A 140 3.95 10.57 -10.47
C ALA A 140 4.21 11.49 -11.67
N VAL A 141 4.22 10.95 -12.88
CA VAL A 141 4.42 11.72 -14.11
C VAL A 141 3.36 12.80 -14.27
N GLU A 142 2.10 12.48 -13.97
CA GLU A 142 0.98 13.40 -14.16
C GLU A 142 0.92 14.50 -13.10
N LEU A 143 1.29 14.20 -11.84
CA LEU A 143 1.01 15.06 -10.70
C LEU A 143 2.23 15.79 -10.12
N SER A 144 3.46 15.40 -10.44
CA SER A 144 4.67 16.01 -9.83
C SER A 144 4.80 17.52 -10.05
N LYS A 145 4.30 18.06 -11.17
CA LYS A 145 4.27 19.52 -11.43
C LYS A 145 3.43 20.32 -10.42
N TYR A 146 2.60 19.64 -9.63
CA TYR A 146 1.82 20.23 -8.54
C TYR A 146 2.42 19.93 -7.15
N ASN A 147 3.70 19.55 -7.07
CA ASN A 147 4.34 19.12 -5.83
C ASN A 147 3.61 17.95 -5.15
N ILE A 148 2.97 17.08 -5.95
CA ILE A 148 2.34 15.85 -5.49
C ILE A 148 3.28 14.69 -5.84
N LEU A 149 3.91 14.08 -4.84
CA LEU A 149 4.86 12.99 -5.03
C LEU A 149 4.15 11.66 -4.75
N CYS A 150 4.31 10.72 -5.66
CA CYS A 150 3.70 9.39 -5.59
C CYS A 150 4.78 8.32 -5.67
N ASN A 151 4.89 7.48 -4.63
CA ASN A 151 5.81 6.35 -4.60
C ASN A 151 5.09 5.08 -4.14
N ALA A 152 5.66 3.92 -4.44
CA ALA A 152 5.24 2.64 -3.90
C ALA A 152 6.29 2.07 -2.96
N VAL A 153 5.84 1.48 -1.86
CA VAL A 153 6.64 0.59 -1.03
C VAL A 153 6.32 -0.84 -1.42
N ALA A 154 7.35 -1.65 -1.62
CA ALA A 154 7.25 -3.08 -1.92
C ALA A 154 7.85 -3.88 -0.75
N PRO A 155 7.05 -4.19 0.30
CA PRO A 155 7.54 -4.98 1.40
C PRO A 155 7.86 -6.41 0.99
N GLY A 156 8.90 -6.99 1.62
CA GLY A 156 9.17 -8.41 1.61
C GLY A 156 8.30 -9.16 2.62
N PHE A 157 8.91 -10.10 3.32
CA PHE A 157 8.25 -10.88 4.38
C PHE A 157 8.28 -10.09 5.70
N ILE A 158 7.11 -9.62 6.12
CA ILE A 158 6.93 -8.80 7.33
C ILE A 158 6.15 -9.61 8.36
N ASN A 159 6.54 -9.53 9.62
CA ASN A 159 5.88 -10.18 10.75
C ASN A 159 4.50 -9.58 11.00
N THR A 160 3.49 -10.16 10.37
CA THR A 160 2.09 -9.72 10.44
C THR A 160 1.17 -10.93 10.48
N GLU A 161 -0.09 -10.73 10.90
CA GLU A 161 -1.12 -11.77 10.84
C GLU A 161 -1.29 -12.36 9.43
N MET A 162 -1.19 -11.55 8.38
CA MET A 162 -1.27 -12.03 7.00
C MET A 162 -0.16 -13.04 6.68
N THR A 163 1.03 -12.84 7.20
CA THR A 163 2.17 -13.74 6.99
C THR A 163 1.97 -15.05 7.75
N SER A 164 1.54 -14.99 9.01
CA SER A 164 1.28 -16.18 9.82
C SER A 164 0.05 -16.97 9.38
N GLN A 165 -0.97 -16.32 8.81
CA GLN A 165 -2.13 -17.02 8.24
C GLN A 165 -1.80 -17.79 6.95
N ASN A 166 -0.79 -17.35 6.19
CA ASN A 166 -0.44 -17.91 4.89
C ASN A 166 0.77 -18.87 4.94
N ASN A 167 1.37 -19.09 6.11
CA ASN A 167 2.55 -19.95 6.26
C ASN A 167 2.54 -20.68 7.59
N THR A 168 3.05 -21.92 7.61
CA THR A 168 3.29 -22.65 8.89
C THR A 168 4.52 -22.11 9.61
N PRO A 169 4.72 -22.42 10.91
CA PRO A 169 5.93 -22.03 11.64
C PRO A 169 7.23 -22.51 10.98
N GLU A 170 7.20 -23.71 10.39
CA GLU A 170 8.34 -24.29 9.67
C GLU A 170 8.64 -23.50 8.40
N GLN A 171 7.61 -23.17 7.62
CA GLN A 171 7.73 -22.32 6.43
C GLN A 171 8.25 -20.92 6.76
N ILE A 172 7.84 -20.34 7.90
CA ILE A 172 8.35 -19.05 8.36
C ILE A 172 9.87 -19.14 8.61
N LYS A 173 10.34 -20.20 9.30
CA LYS A 173 11.79 -20.41 9.51
C LYS A 173 12.56 -20.59 8.21
N GLU A 174 12.00 -21.33 7.25
CA GLU A 174 12.62 -21.49 5.93
C GLU A 174 12.72 -20.14 5.20
N LEU A 175 11.66 -19.32 5.27
CA LEU A 175 11.67 -17.96 4.69
C LEU A 175 12.74 -17.08 5.36
N GLU A 176 12.85 -17.09 6.68
CA GLU A 176 13.88 -16.34 7.41
C GLU A 176 15.29 -16.78 7.01
N MET A 177 15.52 -18.07 6.88
CA MET A 177 16.82 -18.61 6.44
C MET A 177 17.14 -18.26 4.99
N ALA A 178 16.14 -18.13 4.12
CA ALA A 178 16.31 -17.75 2.72
C ALA A 178 16.63 -16.25 2.56
N LEU A 179 16.19 -15.41 3.49
CA LEU A 179 16.47 -13.97 3.43
C LEU A 179 17.95 -13.67 3.74
N PRO A 180 18.62 -12.77 3.01
CA PRO A 180 19.98 -12.33 3.36
C PRO A 180 20.10 -11.84 4.81
N ILE A 181 19.12 -11.06 5.29
CA ILE A 181 19.09 -10.51 6.65
C ILE A 181 18.76 -11.55 7.74
N LYS A 182 18.35 -12.78 7.37
CA LYS A 182 18.06 -13.91 8.25
C LYS A 182 16.94 -13.71 9.28
N ARG A 183 16.04 -12.79 9.00
CA ARG A 183 14.80 -12.58 9.77
C ARG A 183 13.73 -11.94 8.90
N MET A 184 12.49 -12.02 9.30
CA MET A 184 11.43 -11.17 8.75
C MET A 184 11.62 -9.71 9.18
N GLY A 185 11.06 -8.80 8.40
CA GLY A 185 10.95 -7.39 8.79
C GLY A 185 9.82 -7.18 9.81
N GLU A 186 9.93 -6.11 10.58
CA GLU A 186 8.88 -5.70 11.50
C GLU A 186 8.00 -4.61 10.88
N PRO A 187 6.69 -4.55 11.17
CA PRO A 187 5.79 -3.50 10.67
C PRO A 187 6.32 -2.09 10.90
N ARG A 188 7.06 -1.87 12.00
CA ARG A 188 7.65 -0.57 12.35
C ARG A 188 8.71 -0.14 11.34
N GLU A 189 9.50 -1.06 10.80
CA GLU A 189 10.54 -0.76 9.81
C GLU A 189 9.92 -0.23 8.50
N ILE A 190 8.78 -0.78 8.11
CA ILE A 190 8.00 -0.28 6.96
C ILE A 190 7.38 1.08 7.29
N ALA A 191 6.79 1.23 8.48
CA ALA A 191 6.09 2.44 8.87
C ALA A 191 7.03 3.68 8.94
N GLU A 192 8.26 3.53 9.44
CA GLU A 192 9.25 4.61 9.46
C GLU A 192 9.62 5.06 8.03
N PHE A 193 9.78 4.12 7.12
CA PHE A 193 10.06 4.44 5.73
C PHE A 193 8.87 5.12 5.04
N VAL A 194 7.64 4.68 5.32
CA VAL A 194 6.43 5.33 4.83
C VAL A 194 6.30 6.75 5.38
N LEU A 195 6.63 6.98 6.66
CA LEU A 195 6.64 8.32 7.26
C LEU A 195 7.62 9.25 6.54
N PHE A 196 8.82 8.75 6.19
CA PHE A 196 9.77 9.53 5.38
C PHE A 196 9.17 9.90 4.02
N LEU A 197 8.63 8.94 3.28
CA LEU A 197 8.04 9.17 1.96
C LEU A 197 6.86 10.15 1.99
N ALA A 198 6.10 10.13 3.09
CA ALA A 198 4.91 10.95 3.31
C ALA A 198 5.21 12.35 3.89
N SER A 199 6.46 12.62 4.28
CA SER A 199 6.86 13.87 4.90
C SER A 199 7.46 14.87 3.90
N GLU A 200 7.67 16.12 4.34
CA GLU A 200 8.37 17.15 3.58
C GLU A 200 9.87 16.82 3.37
N LYS A 201 10.44 15.88 4.13
CA LYS A 201 11.82 15.39 3.94
C LYS A 201 11.98 14.71 2.58
N ASN A 202 10.92 14.12 2.05
CA ASN A 202 10.89 13.69 0.66
C ASN A 202 10.50 14.87 -0.22
N SER A 203 11.46 15.47 -0.88
CA SER A 203 11.27 16.62 -1.78
C SER A 203 11.51 16.29 -3.26
N PHE A 204 12.08 15.11 -3.58
CA PHE A 204 12.51 14.81 -4.95
C PHE A 204 12.19 13.38 -5.42
N MET A 205 11.94 12.46 -4.51
CA MET A 205 11.63 11.08 -4.85
C MET A 205 10.16 10.93 -5.26
N THR A 206 9.90 10.56 -6.52
CA THR A 206 8.57 10.28 -7.06
C THR A 206 8.63 9.23 -8.16
N GLY A 207 7.56 8.47 -8.36
CA GLY A 207 7.44 7.43 -9.38
C GLY A 207 8.20 6.14 -9.06
N GLN A 208 8.79 6.01 -7.88
CA GLN A 208 9.63 4.87 -7.51
C GLN A 208 8.81 3.75 -6.86
N THR A 209 9.21 2.51 -7.13
CA THR A 209 8.81 1.33 -6.36
C THR A 209 10.01 0.85 -5.57
N LEU A 210 9.92 0.95 -4.24
CA LEU A 210 11.04 0.80 -3.33
C LEU A 210 10.90 -0.50 -2.55
N PHE A 211 11.80 -1.44 -2.79
CA PHE A 211 11.84 -2.71 -2.08
C PHE A 211 12.37 -2.53 -0.66
N VAL A 212 11.60 -3.01 0.32
CA VAL A 212 11.97 -3.06 1.74
C VAL A 212 11.79 -4.50 2.19
N ASP A 213 12.77 -5.35 1.88
CA ASP A 213 12.59 -6.80 1.79
C ASP A 213 13.72 -7.63 2.40
N GLY A 214 14.65 -7.00 3.13
CA GLY A 214 15.77 -7.70 3.76
C GLY A 214 16.76 -8.32 2.77
N GLY A 215 16.80 -7.80 1.55
CA GLY A 215 17.68 -8.26 0.48
C GLY A 215 17.12 -9.40 -0.38
N PHE A 216 15.84 -9.77 -0.20
CA PHE A 216 15.19 -10.83 -0.99
C PHE A 216 15.34 -10.61 -2.49
N SER A 217 15.16 -9.38 -2.96
CA SER A 217 15.22 -9.03 -4.39
C SER A 217 16.65 -8.97 -4.96
N CYS A 218 17.68 -9.18 -4.14
CA CYS A 218 19.07 -9.10 -4.55
C CYS A 218 19.73 -10.46 -4.82
N VAL A 219 19.03 -11.58 -4.53
CA VAL A 219 19.56 -12.95 -4.61
C VAL A 219 18.71 -13.85 -5.48
#